data_93327db963c2a709719ac246411c3525
#
_entry.id   93327db963c2a709719ac246411c3525
#
_cell.length_a   1.000
_cell.length_b   1.000
_cell.length_c   1.000
_cell.angle_alpha   90.00
_cell.angle_beta   90.00
_cell.angle_gamma   90.00
#
_symmetry.space_group_name_H-M   'P 1'
#
loop_
_entity.id
_entity.type
_entity.pdbx_description
1 polymer ?
#
loop_
_entity_poly.entity_id
_entity_poly.type
_entity_poly.pdbx_seq_one_letter_code
_entity_poly.pdbx_strand_id
1 'polypeptide(L)'
;MDISKGIVEIDNELVVKPNFTFEQFKETKYYTNQDGIRIIYLDEPQIIKNRKYIVSLFFRDGKIYMLSLICCDEEYSEKDESKRNDLHDLILKELGVLENSNFEWGEIKSIYDARSNISSINIIYYAST
;
A
#
# COMPACT_ATOMS: atom_id res chain seq x y z
N MET A 1 7.31 -3.75 10.79
CA MET A 1 5.98 -3.41 10.23
C MET A 1 4.88 -3.85 11.19
N ASP A 2 3.99 -2.96 11.50
CA ASP A 2 2.81 -3.30 12.31
C ASP A 2 1.57 -2.87 11.54
N ILE A 3 1.10 -3.74 10.69
CA ILE A 3 0.01 -3.44 9.76
C ILE A 3 -1.31 -3.18 10.49
N SER A 4 -1.52 -3.79 11.66
CA SER A 4 -2.74 -3.55 12.44
C SER A 4 -2.81 -2.13 12.98
N LYS A 5 -1.70 -1.43 13.04
CA LYS A 5 -1.60 -0.02 13.42
C LYS A 5 -1.47 0.90 12.20
N GLY A 6 -1.56 0.35 11.01
CA GLY A 6 -1.41 1.11 9.78
C GLY A 6 0.03 1.49 9.46
N ILE A 7 1.01 0.84 10.08
CA ILE A 7 2.42 1.17 9.93
C ILE A 7 3.07 0.19 8.97
N VAL A 8 3.59 0.72 7.86
CA VAL A 8 4.29 -0.08 6.85
C VAL A 8 5.68 0.50 6.63
N GLU A 9 6.70 -0.26 6.99
CA GLU A 9 8.08 0.14 6.77
C GLU A 9 8.50 -0.31 5.38
N ILE A 10 8.60 0.64 4.45
CA ILE A 10 9.13 0.37 3.11
C ILE A 10 10.62 0.09 3.24
N ASP A 11 11.31 0.98 3.97
CA ASP A 11 12.70 0.79 4.40
C ASP A 11 12.94 1.70 5.61
N ASN A 12 14.21 1.90 5.98
CA ASN A 12 14.55 2.74 7.14
C ASN A 12 14.32 4.24 6.90
N GLU A 13 14.13 4.68 5.65
CA GLU A 13 13.83 6.07 5.33
C GLU A 13 12.34 6.34 5.15
N LEU A 14 11.60 5.38 4.59
CA LEU A 14 10.19 5.57 4.28
C LEU A 14 9.33 4.62 5.11
N VAL A 15 8.74 5.19 6.16
CA VAL A 15 7.78 4.49 7.01
C VAL A 15 6.43 5.18 6.86
N VAL A 16 5.48 4.50 6.23
CA VAL A 16 4.14 5.03 6.02
C VAL A 16 3.28 4.65 7.23
N LYS A 17 2.55 5.63 7.75
CA LYS A 17 1.73 5.46 8.96
C LYS A 17 0.55 6.43 8.91
N PRO A 18 -0.42 6.29 9.83
CA PRO A 18 -1.51 7.26 9.90
C PRO A 18 -0.96 8.68 10.04
N ASN A 19 -1.56 9.60 9.31
CA ASN A 19 -1.17 11.02 9.29
C ASN A 19 0.18 11.31 8.63
N PHE A 20 0.72 10.36 7.89
CA PHE A 20 1.95 10.58 7.11
C PHE A 20 1.71 11.69 6.09
N THR A 21 2.65 12.65 6.00
CA THR A 21 2.48 13.82 5.14
C THR A 21 3.39 13.77 3.93
N PHE A 22 2.99 14.50 2.88
CA PHE A 22 3.83 14.68 1.70
C PHE A 22 5.15 15.38 2.07
N GLU A 23 5.13 16.33 3.02
CA GLU A 23 6.34 16.99 3.50
C GLU A 23 7.33 15.99 4.09
N GLN A 24 6.83 14.98 4.83
CA GLN A 24 7.68 13.91 5.34
C GLN A 24 8.21 13.02 4.21
N PHE A 25 7.38 12.78 3.18
CA PHE A 25 7.82 12.02 2.01
C PHE A 25 8.96 12.74 1.28
N LYS A 26 8.93 14.07 1.22
CA LYS A 26 9.97 14.88 0.57
C LYS A 26 11.34 14.70 1.20
N GLU A 27 11.41 14.27 2.44
CA GLU A 27 12.66 14.05 3.15
C GLU A 27 13.29 12.69 2.86
N THR A 28 12.64 11.86 2.06
CA THR A 28 13.12 10.53 1.71
C THR A 28 13.81 10.53 0.34
N LYS A 29 14.60 9.49 0.10
CA LYS A 29 15.26 9.30 -1.20
C LYS A 29 14.27 9.05 -2.35
N TYR A 30 13.03 8.76 -2.03
CA TYR A 30 11.98 8.48 -3.04
C TYR A 30 11.39 9.74 -3.63
N TYR A 31 11.65 10.89 -3.02
CA TYR A 31 11.17 12.15 -3.55
C TYR A 31 12.00 12.55 -4.79
N THR A 32 11.33 12.75 -5.91
CA THR A 32 11.94 13.15 -7.19
C THR A 32 11.10 14.25 -7.84
N ASN A 33 10.78 15.28 -7.06
CA ASN A 33 10.03 16.46 -7.53
C ASN A 33 8.57 16.16 -7.93
N GLN A 34 7.90 15.31 -7.15
CA GLN A 34 6.50 14.95 -7.38
C GLN A 34 5.52 15.95 -6.74
N ASP A 35 5.92 17.20 -6.54
CA ASP A 35 5.04 18.21 -5.95
C ASP A 35 3.77 18.36 -6.80
N GLY A 36 2.61 18.37 -6.13
CA GLY A 36 1.33 18.50 -6.78
C GLY A 36 0.77 17.20 -7.36
N ILE A 37 1.52 16.10 -7.28
CA ILE A 37 1.07 14.80 -7.77
C ILE A 37 0.38 14.05 -6.63
N ARG A 38 -0.84 13.58 -6.88
CA ARG A 38 -1.65 12.90 -5.85
C ARG A 38 -1.29 11.43 -5.67
N ILE A 39 -0.85 10.78 -6.73
CA ILE A 39 -0.52 9.35 -6.70
C ILE A 39 0.95 9.22 -7.05
N ILE A 40 1.72 8.67 -6.11
CA ILE A 40 3.15 8.48 -6.32
C ILE A 40 3.42 6.99 -6.43
N TYR A 41 3.98 6.60 -7.57
CA TYR A 41 4.41 5.23 -7.82
C TYR A 41 5.90 5.15 -7.52
N LEU A 42 6.31 4.23 -6.65
CA LEU A 42 7.73 3.99 -6.45
C LEU A 42 8.28 3.28 -7.69
N ASP A 43 9.41 3.75 -8.20
CA ASP A 43 9.95 3.29 -9.49
C ASP A 43 10.30 1.81 -9.50
N GLU A 44 10.75 1.27 -8.37
CA GLU A 44 11.14 -0.12 -8.27
C GLU A 44 10.31 -0.84 -7.21
N PRO A 45 10.05 -2.15 -7.42
CA PRO A 45 9.40 -2.95 -6.38
C PRO A 45 10.20 -2.93 -5.08
N GLN A 46 9.49 -3.01 -3.96
CA GLN A 46 10.06 -2.96 -2.62
C GLN A 46 9.89 -4.30 -1.93
N ILE A 47 10.89 -4.71 -1.16
CA ILE A 47 10.83 -5.94 -0.37
C ILE A 47 10.36 -5.58 1.04
N ILE A 48 9.19 -6.10 1.42
CA ILE A 48 8.60 -5.88 2.73
C ILE A 48 8.29 -7.26 3.31
N LYS A 49 8.85 -7.58 4.47
CA LYS A 49 8.62 -8.89 5.11
C LYS A 49 8.85 -10.07 4.15
N ASN A 50 9.96 -10.04 3.42
CA ASN A 50 10.40 -11.11 2.52
C ASN A 50 9.54 -11.31 1.27
N ARG A 51 8.65 -10.38 0.97
CA ARG A 51 7.86 -10.40 -0.27
C ARG A 51 8.07 -9.12 -1.04
N LYS A 52 7.98 -9.20 -2.36
CA LYS A 52 8.21 -8.07 -3.24
C LYS A 52 6.88 -7.45 -3.66
N TYR A 53 6.80 -6.12 -3.57
CA TYR A 53 5.57 -5.38 -3.86
C TYR A 53 5.83 -4.18 -4.77
N ILE A 54 4.86 -3.92 -5.62
CA ILE A 54 4.74 -2.63 -6.30
C ILE A 54 3.99 -1.73 -5.32
N VAL A 55 4.58 -0.58 -5.00
CA VAL A 55 4.07 0.32 -3.96
C VAL A 55 3.61 1.64 -4.57
N SER A 56 2.40 2.07 -4.21
CA SER A 56 1.85 3.36 -4.62
C SER A 56 1.33 4.10 -3.38
N LEU A 57 1.64 5.40 -3.31
CA LEU A 57 1.19 6.27 -2.21
C LEU A 57 0.19 7.29 -2.77
N PHE A 58 -0.95 7.41 -2.11
CA PHE A 58 -2.02 8.31 -2.51
C PHE A 58 -2.16 9.42 -1.48
N PHE A 59 -1.95 10.66 -1.91
CA PHE A 59 -2.03 11.84 -1.04
C PHE A 59 -3.25 12.69 -1.38
N ARG A 60 -3.84 13.28 -0.35
CA ARG A 60 -4.92 14.27 -0.48
C ARG A 60 -4.65 15.39 0.51
N ASP A 61 -4.60 16.62 -0.01
CA ASP A 61 -4.32 17.80 0.82
C ASP A 61 -3.04 17.64 1.65
N GLY A 62 -2.01 17.04 1.05
CA GLY A 62 -0.72 16.85 1.69
C GLY A 62 -0.64 15.73 2.70
N LYS A 63 -1.69 14.92 2.84
CA LYS A 63 -1.71 13.77 3.76
C LYS A 63 -1.99 12.48 3.02
N ILE A 64 -1.38 11.40 3.49
CA ILE A 64 -1.66 10.08 2.95
C ILE A 64 -3.10 9.68 3.24
N TYR A 65 -3.80 9.15 2.25
CA TYR A 65 -5.10 8.55 2.49
C TYR A 65 -5.16 7.09 2.06
N MET A 66 -4.19 6.63 1.27
CA MET A 66 -4.12 5.23 0.91
C MET A 66 -2.71 4.84 0.51
N LEU A 67 -2.31 3.65 0.94
CA LEU A 67 -1.11 2.97 0.48
C LEU A 67 -1.57 1.70 -0.25
N SER A 68 -1.13 1.51 -1.48
CA SER A 68 -1.48 0.34 -2.27
C SER A 68 -0.26 -0.56 -2.45
N LEU A 69 -0.44 -1.84 -2.18
CA LEU A 69 0.60 -2.86 -2.32
C LEU A 69 0.11 -3.94 -3.28
N ILE A 70 0.92 -4.22 -4.30
CA ILE A 70 0.65 -5.32 -5.23
C ILE A 70 1.83 -6.28 -5.15
N CYS A 71 1.57 -7.48 -4.65
CA CYS A 71 2.63 -8.49 -4.55
C CYS A 71 3.03 -8.97 -5.95
N CYS A 72 4.31 -8.84 -6.27
CA CYS A 72 4.85 -9.23 -7.56
C CYS A 72 5.90 -10.35 -7.46
N ASP A 73 5.81 -11.18 -6.42
CA ASP A 73 6.64 -12.39 -6.30
C ASP A 73 6.35 -13.37 -7.44
N GLU A 74 5.10 -13.40 -7.91
CA GLU A 74 4.69 -14.26 -9.00
C GLU A 74 4.11 -13.43 -10.14
N GLU A 75 4.29 -13.89 -11.36
CA GLU A 75 3.69 -13.28 -12.53
C GLU A 75 2.36 -13.98 -12.82
N TYR A 76 1.34 -13.19 -13.15
CA TYR A 76 0.03 -13.69 -13.53
C TYR A 76 -0.31 -13.14 -14.91
N SER A 77 -0.89 -14.00 -15.77
CA SER A 77 -1.44 -13.53 -17.04
C SER A 77 -2.66 -12.65 -16.77
N GLU A 78 -3.06 -11.86 -17.74
CA GLU A 78 -4.28 -11.04 -17.63
C GLU A 78 -5.48 -11.88 -17.23
N LYS A 79 -5.57 -13.09 -17.76
CA LYS A 79 -6.65 -14.04 -17.48
C LYS A 79 -6.67 -14.50 -16.03
N ASP A 80 -5.50 -14.58 -15.40
CA ASP A 80 -5.34 -15.12 -14.05
C ASP A 80 -5.08 -14.06 -12.97
N GLU A 81 -5.22 -12.78 -13.31
CA GLU A 81 -4.93 -11.70 -12.36
C GLU A 81 -5.75 -11.81 -11.06
N SER A 82 -6.98 -12.30 -11.13
CA SER A 82 -7.80 -12.47 -9.93
C SER A 82 -7.20 -13.45 -8.92
N LYS A 83 -6.29 -14.33 -9.36
CA LYS A 83 -5.59 -15.25 -8.46
C LYS A 83 -4.60 -14.51 -7.56
N ARG A 84 -4.13 -13.35 -7.99
CA ARG A 84 -3.29 -12.48 -7.14
C ARG A 84 -4.08 -12.02 -5.92
N ASN A 85 -5.38 -11.82 -6.06
CA ASN A 85 -6.24 -11.47 -4.94
C ASN A 85 -6.23 -12.57 -3.87
N ASP A 86 -6.22 -13.82 -4.27
CA ASP A 86 -6.13 -14.94 -3.33
C ASP A 86 -4.78 -14.93 -2.59
N LEU A 87 -3.70 -14.60 -3.31
CA LEU A 87 -2.38 -14.44 -2.70
C LEU A 87 -2.39 -13.29 -1.68
N HIS A 88 -3.02 -12.18 -2.01
CA HIS A 88 -3.12 -11.04 -1.10
C HIS A 88 -3.91 -11.41 0.17
N ASP A 89 -4.97 -12.17 0.04
CA ASP A 89 -5.73 -12.66 1.19
C ASP A 89 -4.86 -13.53 2.10
N LEU A 90 -4.05 -14.40 1.50
CA LEU A 90 -3.11 -15.23 2.24
C LEU A 90 -2.06 -14.39 2.96
N ILE A 91 -1.52 -13.38 2.29
CA ILE A 91 -0.52 -12.48 2.89
C ILE A 91 -1.10 -11.77 4.12
N LEU A 92 -2.32 -11.25 4.02
CA LEU A 92 -2.96 -10.58 5.16
C LEU A 92 -3.15 -11.54 6.33
N LYS A 93 -3.54 -12.76 6.04
CA LYS A 93 -3.69 -13.80 7.06
C LYS A 93 -2.35 -14.09 7.74
N GLU A 94 -1.26 -14.17 6.97
CA GLU A 94 0.09 -14.37 7.52
C GLU A 94 0.51 -13.19 8.41
N LEU A 95 0.06 -11.99 8.09
CA LEU A 95 0.35 -10.77 8.87
C LEU A 95 -0.59 -10.61 10.08
N GLY A 96 -1.50 -11.55 10.27
CA GLY A 96 -2.39 -11.55 11.44
C GLY A 96 -3.59 -10.63 11.32
N VAL A 97 -3.95 -10.21 10.10
CA VAL A 97 -5.14 -9.40 9.87
C VAL A 97 -6.09 -10.11 8.93
N LEU A 98 -7.38 -9.81 9.08
CA LEU A 98 -8.38 -10.32 8.17
C LEU A 98 -8.50 -9.37 6.98
N GLU A 99 -8.84 -9.91 5.82
CA GLU A 99 -9.21 -9.08 4.69
C GLU A 99 -10.42 -8.23 5.07
N ASN A 100 -10.46 -6.99 4.58
CA ASN A 100 -11.56 -6.06 4.88
C ASN A 100 -11.71 -5.77 6.38
N SER A 101 -10.60 -5.55 7.07
CA SER A 101 -10.59 -5.21 8.49
C SER A 101 -10.70 -3.70 8.69
N ASN A 102 -11.45 -3.29 9.72
CA ASN A 102 -11.60 -1.89 10.11
C ASN A 102 -10.90 -1.64 11.43
N PHE A 103 -10.23 -0.49 11.51
CA PHE A 103 -9.48 -0.05 12.68
C PHE A 103 -9.84 1.41 12.97
N GLU A 104 -9.43 1.91 14.12
CA GLU A 104 -9.65 3.30 14.50
C GLU A 104 -9.02 4.28 13.49
N TRP A 105 -7.84 3.94 12.98
CA TRP A 105 -7.07 4.80 12.08
C TRP A 105 -7.46 4.64 10.60
N GLY A 106 -8.18 3.58 10.25
CA GLY A 106 -8.50 3.30 8.85
C GLY A 106 -8.94 1.87 8.61
N GLU A 107 -8.69 1.38 7.42
CA GLU A 107 -9.10 0.02 7.05
C GLU A 107 -8.09 -0.62 6.11
N ILE A 108 -8.08 -1.96 6.09
CA ILE A 108 -7.23 -2.75 5.20
C ILE A 108 -8.14 -3.60 4.36
N LYS A 109 -7.96 -3.54 3.04
CA LYS A 109 -8.77 -4.28 2.07
C LYS A 109 -7.90 -5.01 1.08
N SER A 110 -8.27 -6.26 0.79
CA SER A 110 -7.75 -7.01 -0.34
C SER A 110 -8.79 -6.94 -1.44
N ILE A 111 -8.47 -6.33 -2.55
CA ILE A 111 -9.44 -6.00 -3.60
C ILE A 111 -8.96 -6.50 -4.95
N TYR A 112 -9.89 -7.07 -5.72
CA TYR A 112 -9.72 -7.29 -7.15
C TYR A 112 -10.71 -6.37 -7.87
N ASP A 113 -10.18 -5.46 -8.69
CA ASP A 113 -10.99 -4.56 -9.51
C ASP A 113 -11.10 -5.14 -10.91
N ALA A 114 -12.27 -5.69 -11.24
CA ALA A 114 -12.52 -6.32 -12.54
C ALA A 114 -12.44 -5.34 -13.70
N ARG A 115 -12.71 -4.05 -13.47
CA ARG A 115 -12.67 -3.02 -14.52
C ARG A 115 -11.26 -2.79 -15.01
N SER A 116 -10.32 -2.66 -14.09
CA SER A 116 -8.91 -2.43 -14.41
C SER A 116 -8.11 -3.73 -14.47
N ASN A 117 -8.69 -4.83 -14.03
CA ASN A 117 -8.01 -6.12 -13.90
C ASN A 117 -6.77 -6.00 -13.00
N ILE A 118 -6.94 -5.36 -11.83
CA ILE A 118 -5.87 -5.13 -10.87
C ILE A 118 -6.29 -5.66 -9.50
N SER A 119 -5.42 -6.48 -8.91
CA SER A 119 -5.55 -6.92 -7.52
C SER A 119 -4.59 -6.11 -6.66
N SER A 120 -5.03 -5.64 -5.50
CA SER A 120 -4.19 -4.87 -4.59
C SER A 120 -4.60 -5.05 -3.14
N ILE A 121 -3.63 -4.86 -2.25
CA ILE A 121 -3.88 -4.67 -0.82
C ILE A 121 -3.91 -3.16 -0.62
N ASN A 122 -5.03 -2.63 -0.17
CA ASN A 122 -5.20 -1.21 0.05
C ASN A 122 -5.28 -0.93 1.55
N ILE A 123 -4.35 -0.10 2.02
CA ILE A 123 -4.33 0.38 3.40
C ILE A 123 -4.87 1.81 3.33
N ILE A 124 -6.07 2.00 3.84
CA ILE A 124 -6.80 3.25 3.73
C ILE A 124 -6.79 3.96 5.08
N TYR A 125 -6.31 5.19 5.08
CA TYR A 125 -6.19 5.99 6.29
C TYR A 125 -7.34 6.98 6.36
N TYR A 126 -8.05 7.01 7.49
CA TYR A 126 -9.12 7.98 7.68
C TYR A 126 -8.52 9.37 7.90
N ALA A 127 -9.26 10.38 7.46
CA ALA A 127 -8.86 11.75 7.72
C ALA A 127 -8.93 12.01 9.24
N SER A 128 -7.86 12.59 9.78
CA SER A 128 -7.86 13.00 11.19
C SER A 128 -8.68 14.29 11.32
N THR A 129 -9.51 14.33 12.33
CA THR A 129 -10.30 15.53 12.65
C THR A 129 -9.51 16.45 13.57
#